data_06d49664a6fa7de7f740d7285a453646
#
_entry.id   06d49664a6fa7de7f740d7285a453646
#
_cell.length_a   1.000
_cell.length_b   1.000
_cell.length_c   1.000
_cell.angle_alpha   90.00
_cell.angle_beta   90.00
_cell.angle_gamma   90.00
#
_symmetry.space_group_name_H-M   'P 1'
#
loop_
_entity.id
_entity.type
_entity.pdbx_description
1 polymer ?
#
loop_
_entity_poly.entity_id
_entity_poly.type
_entity_poly.pdbx_seq_one_letter_code
_entity_poly.pdbx_strand_id
1 'polypeptide(L)'
;MEIPSFNSLIEQSIIKNWELDALTDYKGATLQYRDVARKIEKLHIIFQNSGIDKGDKIAICGRNSSNWAVVFLATLTYGAVAVPILHEFMPDQVHNIVNHSEAKLLFVGD
;
A
#
# COMPACT_ATOMS: atom_id res chain seq x y z
N MET A 1 -3.66 -14.80 26.40
CA MET A 1 -2.74 -13.85 25.71
C MET A 1 -3.36 -13.46 24.37
N GLU A 2 -3.60 -12.19 24.20
CA GLU A 2 -4.13 -11.70 22.93
C GLU A 2 -3.04 -11.59 21.89
N ILE A 3 -3.35 -12.05 20.68
CA ILE A 3 -2.45 -11.88 19.55
C ILE A 3 -2.65 -10.47 18.99
N PRO A 4 -1.60 -9.63 18.92
CA PRO A 4 -1.75 -8.29 18.36
C PRO A 4 -2.27 -8.34 16.91
N SER A 5 -3.11 -7.39 16.54
CA SER A 5 -3.54 -7.27 15.16
C SER A 5 -2.36 -6.88 14.26
N PHE A 6 -2.49 -7.17 12.97
CA PHE A 6 -1.50 -6.76 11.97
C PHE A 6 -1.22 -5.25 12.03
N ASN A 7 -2.29 -4.45 12.14
CA ASN A 7 -2.16 -2.99 12.23
C ASN A 7 -1.39 -2.57 13.49
N SER A 8 -1.65 -3.22 14.61
CA SER A 8 -0.95 -2.97 15.86
C SER A 8 0.54 -3.29 15.75
N LEU A 9 0.89 -4.40 15.11
CA LEU A 9 2.29 -4.78 14.88
C LEU A 9 3.00 -3.77 13.98
N ILE A 10 2.35 -3.32 12.91
CA ILE A 10 2.89 -2.30 12.01
C ILE A 10 3.12 -1.00 12.76
N GLU A 11 2.14 -0.55 13.53
CA GLU A 11 2.23 0.69 14.31
C GLU A 11 3.39 0.63 15.31
N GLN A 12 3.49 -0.46 16.06
CA GLN A 12 4.58 -0.64 17.03
C GLN A 12 5.95 -0.67 16.36
N SER A 13 6.06 -1.32 15.22
CA SER A 13 7.29 -1.39 14.46
C SER A 13 7.73 -0.02 13.96
N ILE A 14 6.79 0.78 13.47
CA ILE A 14 7.07 2.14 13.00
C ILE A 14 7.51 3.03 14.14
N ILE A 15 6.82 3.01 15.27
CA ILE A 15 7.15 3.85 16.44
C ILE A 15 8.52 3.47 16.98
N LYS A 16 8.79 2.19 17.13
CA LYS A 16 10.05 1.69 17.70
C LYS A 16 11.26 2.03 16.82
N ASN A 17 11.08 2.04 15.51
CA ASN A 17 12.17 2.18 14.54
C ASN A 17 12.11 3.49 13.76
N TRP A 18 11.51 4.52 14.32
CA TRP A 18 11.10 5.75 13.65
C TRP A 18 12.16 6.37 12.73
N GLU A 19 13.40 6.39 13.17
CA GLU A 19 14.50 6.99 12.41
C GLU A 19 15.36 5.98 11.66
N LEU A 20 14.98 4.70 11.69
CA LEU A 20 15.72 3.67 10.96
C LEU A 20 15.21 3.57 9.51
N ASP A 21 16.10 3.09 8.64
CA ASP A 21 15.75 2.86 7.25
C ASP A 21 14.78 1.69 7.15
N ALA A 22 13.70 1.89 6.42
CA ALA A 22 12.65 0.87 6.24
C ALA A 22 12.67 0.28 4.83
N LEU A 23 12.73 1.15 3.82
CA LEU A 23 12.62 0.76 2.41
C LEU A 23 13.67 1.52 1.61
N THR A 24 14.40 0.78 0.78
CA THR A 24 15.42 1.35 -0.12
C THR A 24 15.19 0.84 -1.53
N ASP A 25 15.08 1.75 -2.47
CA ASP A 25 15.03 1.40 -3.89
C ASP A 25 16.46 1.21 -4.41
N TYR A 26 16.64 0.23 -5.30
CA TYR A 26 17.95 0.00 -5.93
C TYR A 26 18.38 1.26 -6.69
N LYS A 27 19.54 1.80 -6.31
CA LYS A 27 20.06 3.08 -6.82
C LYS A 27 19.09 4.25 -6.67
N GLY A 28 18.14 4.15 -5.76
CA GLY A 28 17.14 5.16 -5.51
C GLY A 28 17.15 5.69 -4.08
N ALA A 29 16.09 6.37 -3.72
CA ALA A 29 15.95 6.96 -2.40
C ALA A 29 15.70 5.91 -1.33
N THR A 30 16.12 6.21 -0.11
CA THR A 30 15.82 5.39 1.07
C THR A 30 14.74 6.10 1.88
N LEU A 31 13.71 5.34 2.30
CA LEU A 31 12.67 5.82 3.19
C LEU A 31 12.91 5.28 4.60
N GLN A 32 12.91 6.18 5.57
CA GLN A 32 12.90 5.80 6.97
C GLN A 32 11.48 5.40 7.39
N TYR A 33 11.35 4.74 8.53
CA TYR A 33 10.02 4.36 9.03
C TYR A 33 9.10 5.57 9.21
N ARG A 34 9.62 6.72 9.63
CA ARG A 34 8.84 7.96 9.74
C ARG A 34 8.29 8.42 8.39
N ASP A 35 9.06 8.25 7.32
CA ASP A 35 8.63 8.61 5.97
C ASP A 35 7.53 7.69 5.48
N VAL A 36 7.65 6.40 5.77
CA VAL A 36 6.63 5.40 5.47
C VAL A 36 5.33 5.75 6.19
N ALA A 37 5.40 6.09 7.47
CA ALA A 37 4.23 6.46 8.25
C ALA A 37 3.51 7.68 7.67
N ARG A 38 4.25 8.71 7.29
CA ARG A 38 3.67 9.92 6.69
C ARG A 38 3.00 9.64 5.36
N LYS A 39 3.61 8.80 4.53
CA LYS A 39 3.03 8.42 3.24
C LYS A 39 1.76 7.58 3.42
N ILE A 40 1.77 6.66 4.37
CA ILE A 40 0.58 5.86 4.70
C ILE A 40 -0.56 6.78 5.15
N GLU A 41 -0.28 7.75 6.01
CA GLU A 41 -1.29 8.70 6.49
C GLU A 41 -1.88 9.51 5.34
N LYS A 42 -1.05 10.02 4.43
CA LYS A 42 -1.53 10.74 3.25
C LYS A 42 -2.40 9.86 2.36
N LEU A 43 -2.02 8.61 2.17
CA LEU A 43 -2.81 7.66 1.37
C LEU A 43 -4.15 7.35 2.02
N HIS A 44 -4.19 7.22 3.36
CA HIS A 44 -5.45 7.04 4.08
C HIS A 44 -6.40 8.21 3.85
N ILE A 45 -5.88 9.43 3.81
CA ILE A 45 -6.68 10.62 3.50
C ILE A 45 -7.21 10.55 2.07
N ILE A 46 -6.37 10.14 1.11
CA ILE A 46 -6.79 9.97 -0.29
C ILE A 46 -7.88 8.92 -0.40
N PHE A 47 -7.73 7.78 0.27
CA PHE A 47 -8.73 6.71 0.27
C PHE A 47 -10.08 7.24 0.82
N GLN A 48 -10.03 7.95 1.92
CA GLN A 48 -11.21 8.52 2.56
C GLN A 48 -11.91 9.52 1.64
N ASN A 49 -11.16 10.40 1.01
CA ASN A 49 -11.70 11.39 0.07
C ASN A 49 -12.22 10.75 -1.21
N SER A 50 -11.75 9.57 -1.56
CA SER A 50 -12.22 8.81 -2.73
C SER A 50 -13.41 7.91 -2.43
N GLY A 51 -13.92 7.93 -1.20
CA GLY A 51 -15.07 7.13 -0.83
C GLY A 51 -14.76 5.66 -0.60
N ILE A 52 -13.51 5.32 -0.27
CA ILE A 52 -13.12 3.95 0.02
C ILE A 52 -13.51 3.59 1.44
N ASP A 53 -14.25 2.50 1.59
CA ASP A 53 -14.63 1.94 2.89
C ASP A 53 -13.81 0.70 3.22
N LYS A 54 -13.86 0.27 4.46
CA LYS A 54 -13.24 -1.00 4.88
C LYS A 54 -13.82 -2.15 4.06
N GLY A 55 -12.96 -3.04 3.60
CA GLY A 55 -13.33 -4.17 2.77
C GLY A 55 -13.38 -3.86 1.28
N ASP A 56 -13.31 -2.60 0.89
CA ASP A 56 -13.22 -2.24 -0.53
C ASP A 56 -11.89 -2.69 -1.11
N LYS A 57 -11.88 -2.97 -2.40
CA LYS A 57 -10.69 -3.46 -3.09
C LYS A 57 -9.95 -2.32 -3.78
N ILE A 58 -8.63 -2.33 -3.63
CA ILE A 58 -7.72 -1.38 -4.26
C ILE A 58 -6.71 -2.17 -5.07
N ALA A 59 -6.68 -1.95 -6.38
CA ALA A 59 -5.72 -2.60 -7.26
C ALA A 59 -4.41 -1.81 -7.26
N ILE A 60 -3.28 -2.53 -7.21
CA ILE A 60 -1.96 -1.93 -7.17
C ILE A 60 -1.12 -2.58 -8.27
N CYS A 61 -0.77 -1.78 -9.28
CA CYS A 61 0.01 -2.23 -10.43
C CYS A 61 1.32 -1.47 -10.48
N GLY A 62 2.41 -2.18 -10.68
CA GLY A 62 3.72 -1.55 -10.81
C GLY A 62 4.83 -2.50 -10.39
N ARG A 63 6.05 -2.01 -10.50
CA ARG A 63 7.21 -2.76 -10.07
C ARG A 63 7.33 -2.75 -8.56
N ASN A 64 7.93 -3.80 -8.01
CA ASN A 64 8.27 -3.82 -6.60
C ASN A 64 9.22 -2.66 -6.30
N SER A 65 8.75 -1.73 -5.48
CA SER A 65 9.47 -0.52 -5.13
C SER A 65 9.02 -0.04 -3.77
N SER A 66 9.68 0.97 -3.24
CA SER A 66 9.26 1.61 -1.98
C SER A 66 7.84 2.13 -2.08
N ASN A 67 7.50 2.77 -3.20
CA ASN A 67 6.15 3.31 -3.41
C ASN A 67 5.10 2.20 -3.45
N TRP A 68 5.38 1.09 -4.14
CA TRP A 68 4.49 -0.06 -4.19
C TRP A 68 4.24 -0.61 -2.77
N ALA A 69 5.33 -0.77 -2.01
CA ALA A 69 5.25 -1.28 -0.64
C ALA A 69 4.43 -0.36 0.27
N VAL A 70 4.62 0.95 0.14
CA VAL A 70 3.88 1.94 0.92
C VAL A 70 2.38 1.89 0.60
N VAL A 71 2.01 1.84 -0.69
CA VAL A 71 0.61 1.73 -1.10
C VAL A 71 0.00 0.43 -0.59
N PHE A 72 0.74 -0.66 -0.67
CA PHE A 72 0.30 -1.96 -0.16
C PHE A 72 0.03 -1.90 1.34
N LEU A 73 0.97 -1.37 2.12
CA LEU A 73 0.82 -1.23 3.57
C LEU A 73 -0.33 -0.27 3.92
N ALA A 74 -0.46 0.84 3.19
CA ALA A 74 -1.55 1.78 3.41
C ALA A 74 -2.90 1.11 3.18
N THR A 75 -3.02 0.29 2.14
CA THR A 75 -4.23 -0.45 1.84
C THR A 75 -4.60 -1.40 2.96
N LEU A 76 -3.64 -2.20 3.42
CA LEU A 76 -3.87 -3.17 4.49
C LEU A 76 -4.21 -2.50 5.82
N THR A 77 -3.48 -1.44 6.17
CA THR A 77 -3.70 -0.74 7.46
C THR A 77 -4.99 0.06 7.48
N TYR A 78 -5.48 0.48 6.32
CA TYR A 78 -6.78 1.13 6.19
C TYR A 78 -7.94 0.16 6.39
N GLY A 79 -7.70 -1.13 6.19
CA GLY A 79 -8.74 -2.16 6.24
C GLY A 79 -9.33 -2.48 4.88
N ALA A 80 -8.75 -1.97 3.81
CA ALA A 80 -9.13 -2.32 2.44
C ALA A 80 -8.43 -3.60 2.01
N VAL A 81 -8.85 -4.14 0.87
CA VAL A 81 -8.28 -5.36 0.30
C VAL A 81 -7.36 -5.00 -0.86
N ALA A 82 -6.10 -5.42 -0.77
CA ALA A 82 -5.13 -5.18 -1.82
C ALA A 82 -5.28 -6.22 -2.93
N VAL A 83 -5.30 -5.76 -4.18
CA VAL A 83 -5.31 -6.61 -5.38
C VAL A 83 -4.01 -6.31 -6.14
N PRO A 84 -2.92 -7.04 -5.87
CA PRO A 84 -1.66 -6.79 -6.56
C PRO A 84 -1.72 -7.28 -8.01
N ILE A 85 -1.19 -6.48 -8.92
CA ILE A 85 -1.13 -6.78 -10.35
C ILE A 85 0.32 -6.66 -10.79
N LEU A 86 0.82 -7.66 -11.50
CA LEU A 86 2.19 -7.67 -11.99
C LEU A 86 2.37 -6.57 -13.06
N HIS A 87 3.50 -5.88 -12.99
CA HIS A 87 3.79 -4.78 -13.93
C HIS A 87 3.97 -5.25 -15.38
N GLU A 88 4.26 -6.54 -15.58
CA GLU A 88 4.39 -7.13 -16.93
C GLU A 88 3.05 -7.36 -17.62
N PHE A 89 1.95 -7.23 -16.91
CA PHE A 89 0.64 -7.45 -17.52
C PHE A 89 0.34 -6.35 -18.53
N MET A 90 -0.22 -6.77 -19.67
CA MET A 90 -0.66 -5.85 -20.71
C MET A 90 -1.89 -5.05 -20.22
N PRO A 91 -2.12 -3.84 -20.76
CA PRO A 91 -3.27 -3.02 -20.35
C PRO A 91 -4.60 -3.75 -20.35
N ASP A 92 -4.87 -4.60 -21.32
CA ASP A 92 -6.11 -5.37 -21.38
C ASP A 92 -6.24 -6.33 -20.19
N GLN A 93 -5.14 -6.96 -19.80
CA GLN A 93 -5.11 -7.86 -18.65
C GLN A 93 -5.36 -7.10 -17.34
N VAL A 94 -4.78 -5.91 -17.22
CA VAL A 94 -4.99 -5.04 -16.06
C VAL A 94 -6.46 -4.64 -15.96
N HIS A 95 -7.06 -4.23 -17.07
CA HIS A 95 -8.49 -3.88 -17.12
C HIS A 95 -9.37 -5.05 -16.70
N ASN A 96 -9.08 -6.24 -17.18
CA ASN A 96 -9.85 -7.43 -16.82
C ASN A 96 -9.75 -7.73 -15.32
N ILE A 97 -8.55 -7.64 -14.74
CA ILE A 97 -8.35 -7.91 -13.32
C ILE A 97 -9.09 -6.86 -12.47
N VAL A 98 -8.98 -5.58 -12.84
CA VAL A 98 -9.68 -4.50 -12.12
C VAL A 98 -11.20 -4.71 -12.16
N ASN A 99 -11.74 -5.03 -13.34
CA ASN A 99 -13.17 -5.25 -13.51
C ASN A 99 -13.66 -6.48 -12.74
N HIS A 100 -12.94 -7.60 -12.82
CA HIS A 100 -13.32 -8.83 -12.12
C HIS A 100 -13.20 -8.71 -10.60
N SER A 101 -12.21 -7.98 -10.10
CA SER A 101 -12.01 -7.79 -8.67
C SER A 101 -12.96 -6.77 -8.07
N GLU A 102 -13.65 -5.97 -8.91
CA GLU A 102 -14.49 -4.85 -8.48
C GLU A 102 -13.70 -3.80 -7.67
N ALA A 103 -12.42 -3.62 -8.02
CA ALA A 103 -11.58 -2.64 -7.35
C ALA A 103 -12.08 -1.22 -7.61
N LYS A 104 -12.13 -0.41 -6.55
CA LYS A 104 -12.61 0.98 -6.63
C LYS A 104 -11.51 1.96 -6.99
N LEU A 105 -10.27 1.63 -6.74
CA LEU A 105 -9.10 2.43 -7.10
C LEU A 105 -8.04 1.55 -7.75
N LEU A 106 -7.27 2.17 -8.64
CA LEU A 106 -6.11 1.54 -9.26
C LEU A 106 -4.92 2.49 -9.09
N PHE A 107 -3.88 2.01 -8.41
CA PHE A 107 -2.60 2.70 -8.35
C PHE A 107 -1.66 2.08 -9.36
N VAL A 108 -1.05 2.90 -10.20
CA VAL A 108 -0.10 2.48 -11.22
C VAL A 108 1.23 3.16 -10.95
N GLY A 109 2.27 2.36 -10.75
CA GLY A 109 3.63 2.84 -10.57
C GLY A 109 4.53 2.43 -11.72
N ASP A 110 5.69 3.06 -11.79
CA ASP A 110 6.71 2.71 -12.79
C ASP A 110 7.49 1.46 -12.40
#